data_616fb3fc999eea6e9cfe0ce8c94951a8
#
_entry.id   616fb3fc999eea6e9cfe0ce8c94951a8
#
_cell.length_a   1.000
_cell.length_b   1.000
_cell.length_c   1.000
_cell.angle_alpha   90.00
_cell.angle_beta   90.00
_cell.angle_gamma   90.00
#
_symmetry.space_group_name_H-M   'P 1'
#
loop_
_entity.id
_entity.type
_entity.pdbx_description
1 polymer ?
#
loop_
_entity_poly.entity_id
_entity_poly.type
_entity_poly.pdbx_seq_one_letter_code
_entity_poly.pdbx_strand_id
1 'polypeptide(L)'
;TLKELVGKNIKVLSSDPTDAGAEGQIWYNSTDGVFKTVLNVGAWSSGGNLNTARATGAGAGTQTSALAFGAYGGPEAVLTEEYNGSGWSTGGTLNTGRGYLAGAGTQTAGLAIGGRTPPSTTTDATEEYNGSSWTAGGALGTGRRNLGGTGTQTAGLAFGGNGPTDATEEYNGSAWTAGGALGTAKQFLAGAGTQTSAIAFGGQVPSTSASEEYDGSSWTAGGIMNTTRQELAGAGIQTSALAFGGYSTANTTATEEYDGSNWTNSGTLATARRGLSGAGTTSAGLAFTGYTTSNSAATEE
;
A
#
# COMPACT_ATOMS: atom_id res chain seq x y z
N THR A 1 -7.07 31.64 -10.20
CA THR A 1 -7.45 33.00 -10.66
C THR A 1 -8.97 33.10 -10.71
N LEU A 2 -9.55 34.15 -10.15
CA LEU A 2 -11.01 34.43 -10.03
C LEU A 2 -11.83 34.33 -11.35
N LYS A 3 -11.18 34.13 -12.48
CA LYS A 3 -11.84 34.03 -13.80
C LYS A 3 -12.68 32.75 -14.01
N GLU A 4 -12.44 31.70 -13.25
CA GLU A 4 -13.18 30.43 -13.41
C GLU A 4 -14.45 30.33 -12.56
N LEU A 5 -14.71 31.32 -11.72
CA LEU A 5 -15.90 31.37 -10.87
C LEU A 5 -17.05 32.22 -11.47
N VAL A 6 -16.86 32.78 -12.68
CA VAL A 6 -17.88 33.57 -13.34
C VAL A 6 -19.06 32.67 -13.76
N GLY A 7 -20.22 32.90 -13.17
CA GLY A 7 -21.47 32.18 -13.43
C GLY A 7 -21.86 31.11 -12.45
N LYS A 8 -21.09 30.89 -11.36
CA LYS A 8 -21.48 30.01 -10.25
C LYS A 8 -21.92 30.83 -9.05
N ASN A 9 -23.09 30.55 -8.53
CA ASN A 9 -23.57 31.17 -7.29
C ASN A 9 -22.79 30.59 -6.09
N ILE A 10 -21.95 31.43 -5.47
CA ILE A 10 -21.29 31.06 -4.21
C ILE A 10 -22.27 31.32 -3.07
N LYS A 11 -22.56 30.30 -2.28
CA LYS A 11 -23.40 30.46 -1.08
C LYS A 11 -22.66 31.28 -0.04
N VAL A 12 -23.35 32.23 0.56
CA VAL A 12 -22.86 32.96 1.75
C VAL A 12 -23.54 32.34 2.96
N LEU A 13 -22.78 31.80 3.88
CA LEU A 13 -23.27 31.12 5.09
C LEU A 13 -22.65 31.79 6.31
N SER A 14 -23.39 31.81 7.43
CA SER A 14 -22.89 32.31 8.72
C SER A 14 -22.16 31.24 9.54
N SER A 15 -22.25 29.97 9.12
CA SER A 15 -21.55 28.82 9.72
C SER A 15 -21.21 27.80 8.63
N ASP A 16 -20.26 26.96 8.92
CA ASP A 16 -19.89 25.88 8.00
C ASP A 16 -21.00 24.82 7.95
N PRO A 17 -21.34 24.30 6.73
CA PRO A 17 -22.31 23.22 6.61
C PRO A 17 -21.76 21.96 7.27
N THR A 18 -22.64 21.18 7.87
CA THR A 18 -22.32 19.95 8.59
C THR A 18 -22.82 18.70 7.85
N ASP A 19 -23.42 18.87 6.68
CA ASP A 19 -23.96 17.78 5.87
C ASP A 19 -23.02 17.34 4.74
N ALA A 20 -23.12 16.07 4.34
CA ALA A 20 -22.35 15.49 3.25
C ALA A 20 -22.65 16.17 1.89
N GLY A 21 -23.76 16.93 1.76
CA GLY A 21 -24.11 17.67 0.55
C GLY A 21 -23.25 18.92 0.30
N ALA A 22 -22.41 19.32 1.26
CA ALA A 22 -21.48 20.44 1.10
C ALA A 22 -20.14 20.03 0.44
N GLU A 23 -19.93 18.74 0.24
CA GLU A 23 -18.73 18.20 -0.37
C GLU A 23 -18.47 18.75 -1.78
N GLY A 24 -17.25 19.18 -2.03
CA GLY A 24 -16.87 19.81 -3.30
C GLY A 24 -17.49 21.16 -3.59
N GLN A 25 -18.34 21.68 -2.71
CA GLN A 25 -18.88 23.04 -2.82
C GLN A 25 -17.92 24.07 -2.24
N ILE A 26 -17.93 25.26 -2.82
CA ILE A 26 -17.21 26.42 -2.27
C ILE A 26 -18.27 27.39 -1.73
N TRP A 27 -18.09 27.85 -0.50
CA TRP A 27 -18.94 28.88 0.09
C TRP A 27 -18.09 29.97 0.76
N TYR A 28 -18.70 31.12 0.95
CA TYR A 28 -18.13 32.19 1.74
C TYR A 28 -18.72 32.13 3.16
N ASN A 29 -17.87 31.90 4.16
CA ASN A 29 -18.28 32.00 5.56
C ASN A 29 -18.24 33.46 5.98
N SER A 30 -19.42 34.06 6.23
CA SER A 30 -19.53 35.49 6.56
C SER A 30 -19.08 35.80 7.99
N THR A 31 -19.01 34.80 8.88
CA THR A 31 -18.51 34.97 10.24
C THR A 31 -16.99 35.03 10.27
N ASP A 32 -16.33 34.13 9.51
CA ASP A 32 -14.87 34.04 9.46
C ASP A 32 -14.27 34.98 8.38
N GLY A 33 -15.08 35.47 7.44
CA GLY A 33 -14.65 36.35 6.37
C GLY A 33 -13.79 35.67 5.28
N VAL A 34 -13.91 34.35 5.12
CA VAL A 34 -13.08 33.56 4.20
C VAL A 34 -13.92 32.63 3.31
N PHE A 35 -13.38 32.28 2.15
CA PHE A 35 -13.92 31.21 1.33
C PHE A 35 -13.49 29.86 1.91
N LYS A 36 -14.41 28.93 1.98
CA LYS A 36 -14.21 27.57 2.47
C LYS A 36 -14.74 26.54 1.48
N THR A 37 -14.22 25.35 1.56
CA THR A 37 -14.72 24.16 0.87
C THR A 37 -14.63 22.97 1.82
N VAL A 38 -15.56 22.02 1.71
CA VAL A 38 -15.37 20.69 2.29
C VAL A 38 -14.65 19.87 1.24
N LEU A 39 -13.42 19.50 1.54
CA LEU A 39 -12.74 18.45 0.83
C LEU A 39 -13.25 17.12 1.41
N ASN A 40 -13.65 16.20 0.54
CA ASN A 40 -13.82 14.82 0.99
C ASN A 40 -12.43 14.27 1.31
N VAL A 41 -12.06 14.33 2.55
CA VAL A 41 -10.96 13.51 3.07
C VAL A 41 -11.57 12.13 3.31
N GLY A 42 -11.18 11.16 2.49
CA GLY A 42 -11.60 9.77 2.65
C GLY A 42 -11.54 9.37 4.12
N ALA A 43 -12.54 8.67 4.60
CA ALA A 43 -12.60 8.22 5.99
C ALA A 43 -12.48 6.70 6.03
N TRP A 44 -11.61 6.19 6.91
CA TRP A 44 -11.52 4.76 7.17
C TRP A 44 -12.64 4.32 8.12
N SER A 45 -13.28 3.20 7.80
CA SER A 45 -14.25 2.51 8.63
C SER A 45 -13.79 1.09 8.94
N SER A 46 -14.30 0.50 10.03
CA SER A 46 -13.95 -0.87 10.39
C SER A 46 -14.56 -1.87 9.43
N GLY A 47 -13.73 -2.72 8.83
CA GLY A 47 -14.14 -3.92 8.09
C GLY A 47 -14.14 -5.18 8.97
N GLY A 48 -14.46 -6.33 8.37
CA GLY A 48 -14.37 -7.63 9.06
C GLY A 48 -12.93 -7.98 9.38
N ASN A 49 -12.65 -8.39 10.61
CA ASN A 49 -11.30 -8.76 11.04
C ASN A 49 -10.81 -10.06 10.40
N LEU A 50 -9.49 -10.19 10.21
CA LEU A 50 -8.84 -11.46 9.87
C LEU A 50 -9.11 -12.50 10.96
N ASN A 51 -9.13 -13.78 10.58
CA ASN A 51 -9.23 -14.90 11.51
C ASN A 51 -7.98 -15.03 12.39
N THR A 52 -6.81 -14.64 11.87
CA THR A 52 -5.54 -14.73 12.59
C THR A 52 -4.81 -13.39 12.55
N ALA A 53 -4.55 -12.81 13.74
CA ALA A 53 -3.77 -11.60 13.90
C ALA A 53 -2.32 -11.80 13.44
N ARG A 54 -1.83 -10.94 12.54
CA ARG A 54 -0.47 -11.04 11.99
C ARG A 54 0.06 -9.70 11.49
N ALA A 55 1.37 -9.64 11.29
CA ALA A 55 2.07 -8.48 10.75
C ALA A 55 3.14 -8.91 9.75
N THR A 56 3.63 -7.95 8.97
CA THR A 56 4.74 -8.17 8.02
C THR A 56 4.48 -9.21 6.94
N GLY A 57 3.20 -9.56 6.73
CA GLY A 57 2.72 -10.26 5.56
C GLY A 57 2.61 -9.33 4.34
N ALA A 58 1.98 -9.81 3.31
CA ALA A 58 1.67 -9.04 2.11
C ALA A 58 0.19 -9.13 1.74
N GLY A 59 -0.22 -8.26 0.82
CA GLY A 59 -1.58 -8.22 0.32
C GLY A 59 -1.64 -8.05 -1.20
N ALA A 60 -2.80 -8.36 -1.75
CA ALA A 60 -3.14 -8.16 -3.16
C ALA A 60 -4.65 -7.97 -3.31
N GLY A 61 -5.11 -7.48 -4.46
CA GLY A 61 -6.51 -7.40 -4.81
C GLY A 61 -7.14 -6.02 -4.65
N THR A 62 -8.44 -6.02 -4.36
CA THR A 62 -9.28 -4.83 -4.22
C THR A 62 -9.87 -4.73 -2.83
N GLN A 63 -10.55 -3.61 -2.49
CA GLN A 63 -11.24 -3.44 -1.22
C GLN A 63 -12.25 -4.57 -0.93
N THR A 64 -12.98 -5.02 -1.94
CA THR A 64 -14.04 -6.04 -1.78
C THR A 64 -13.58 -7.46 -2.14
N SER A 65 -12.35 -7.65 -2.59
CA SER A 65 -11.80 -8.93 -3.00
C SER A 65 -10.28 -8.90 -2.81
N ALA A 66 -9.84 -9.04 -1.56
CA ALA A 66 -8.43 -8.96 -1.18
C ALA A 66 -7.87 -10.31 -0.73
N LEU A 67 -6.56 -10.44 -0.82
CA LEU A 67 -5.77 -11.57 -0.39
C LEU A 67 -4.75 -11.09 0.64
N ALA A 68 -4.69 -11.75 1.80
CA ALA A 68 -3.67 -11.55 2.83
C ALA A 68 -2.85 -12.82 2.99
N PHE A 69 -1.53 -12.76 2.92
CA PHE A 69 -0.69 -13.94 3.00
C PHE A 69 0.66 -13.68 3.67
N GLY A 70 1.16 -14.73 4.33
CA GLY A 70 2.41 -14.70 5.05
C GLY A 70 2.36 -13.90 6.36
N ALA A 71 3.41 -14.04 7.11
CA ALA A 71 3.77 -13.28 8.32
C ALA A 71 5.19 -13.69 8.75
N TYR A 72 5.79 -12.97 9.69
CA TYR A 72 7.07 -13.38 10.23
C TYR A 72 6.94 -14.09 11.57
N GLY A 73 7.41 -15.35 11.60
CA GLY A 73 7.41 -16.20 12.78
C GLY A 73 6.06 -16.90 13.00
N GLY A 74 6.10 -17.99 13.75
CA GLY A 74 4.92 -18.75 14.12
C GLY A 74 4.28 -19.56 12.97
N PRO A 75 3.17 -20.26 13.28
CA PRO A 75 2.42 -21.04 12.30
C PRO A 75 1.69 -20.16 11.27
N GLU A 76 1.46 -18.90 11.58
CA GLU A 76 0.80 -17.91 10.70
C GLU A 76 1.63 -17.53 9.47
N ALA A 77 2.92 -17.88 9.45
CA ALA A 77 3.82 -17.56 8.33
C ALA A 77 3.40 -18.17 6.99
N VAL A 78 2.65 -19.27 7.01
CA VAL A 78 2.13 -19.92 5.79
C VAL A 78 0.70 -19.53 5.46
N LEU A 79 -0.02 -18.85 6.36
CA LEU A 79 -1.46 -18.61 6.21
C LEU A 79 -1.77 -17.65 5.06
N THR A 80 -2.86 -17.98 4.40
CA THR A 80 -3.54 -17.10 3.44
C THR A 80 -4.98 -16.93 3.87
N GLU A 81 -5.50 -15.71 3.76
CA GLU A 81 -6.91 -15.40 3.96
C GLU A 81 -7.45 -14.55 2.81
N GLU A 82 -8.71 -14.77 2.46
CA GLU A 82 -9.42 -14.14 1.36
C GLU A 82 -10.56 -13.28 1.90
N TYR A 83 -10.61 -12.02 1.47
CA TYR A 83 -11.64 -11.05 1.86
C TYR A 83 -12.74 -10.96 0.80
N ASN A 84 -14.00 -10.98 1.22
CA ASN A 84 -15.17 -10.91 0.33
C ASN A 84 -15.94 -9.59 0.40
N GLY A 85 -15.33 -8.54 0.97
CA GLY A 85 -15.97 -7.25 1.21
C GLY A 85 -16.72 -7.15 2.54
N SER A 86 -16.72 -8.22 3.37
CA SER A 86 -17.36 -8.20 4.69
C SER A 86 -16.62 -9.05 5.73
N GLY A 87 -15.89 -10.08 5.31
CA GLY A 87 -15.15 -10.96 6.21
C GLY A 87 -14.08 -11.75 5.48
N TRP A 88 -13.18 -12.33 6.27
CA TRP A 88 -12.05 -13.14 5.80
C TRP A 88 -12.35 -14.64 5.94
N SER A 89 -11.96 -15.40 4.96
CA SER A 89 -12.01 -16.87 4.93
C SER A 89 -10.61 -17.43 4.67
N THR A 90 -10.36 -18.65 5.15
CA THR A 90 -9.06 -19.31 4.96
C THR A 90 -8.88 -19.73 3.50
N GLY A 91 -7.76 -19.35 2.89
CA GLY A 91 -7.28 -19.80 1.58
C GLY A 91 -6.21 -20.87 1.67
N GLY A 92 -5.64 -21.28 0.52
CA GLY A 92 -4.53 -22.23 0.46
C GLY A 92 -3.25 -21.65 1.04
N THR A 93 -2.47 -22.46 1.79
CA THR A 93 -1.25 -22.02 2.46
C THR A 93 -0.06 -21.86 1.49
N LEU A 94 0.82 -20.89 1.76
CA LEU A 94 2.14 -20.80 1.11
C LEU A 94 2.91 -22.11 1.30
N ASN A 95 3.67 -22.52 0.31
CA ASN A 95 4.54 -23.71 0.41
C ASN A 95 5.69 -23.47 1.41
N THR A 96 6.13 -22.21 1.53
CA THR A 96 7.18 -21.82 2.46
C THR A 96 6.74 -20.61 3.28
N GLY A 97 6.61 -20.78 4.59
CA GLY A 97 6.22 -19.71 5.50
C GLY A 97 7.27 -18.61 5.57
N ARG A 98 6.83 -17.37 5.32
CA ARG A 98 7.72 -16.21 5.31
C ARG A 98 6.99 -14.90 5.58
N GLY A 99 7.72 -13.96 6.15
CA GLY A 99 7.26 -12.57 6.32
C GLY A 99 8.20 -11.58 5.66
N TYR A 100 7.89 -10.28 5.77
CA TYR A 100 8.65 -9.20 5.12
C TYR A 100 8.78 -9.38 3.60
N LEU A 101 7.79 -10.03 3.00
CA LEU A 101 7.68 -10.28 1.57
C LEU A 101 6.87 -9.15 0.92
N ALA A 102 6.95 -9.05 -0.39
CA ALA A 102 6.05 -8.21 -1.17
C ALA A 102 4.91 -9.02 -1.80
N GLY A 103 3.84 -8.34 -2.16
CA GLY A 103 2.68 -8.90 -2.82
C GLY A 103 2.27 -8.13 -4.07
N ALA A 104 1.66 -8.83 -5.02
CA ALA A 104 1.06 -8.26 -6.21
C ALA A 104 -0.13 -9.12 -6.68
N GLY A 105 -0.89 -8.62 -7.65
CA GLY A 105 -1.95 -9.37 -8.29
C GLY A 105 -3.35 -9.14 -7.71
N THR A 106 -4.16 -10.18 -7.81
CA THR A 106 -5.55 -10.18 -7.35
C THR A 106 -5.79 -11.29 -6.32
N GLN A 107 -6.99 -11.33 -5.73
CA GLN A 107 -7.37 -12.39 -4.80
C GLN A 107 -7.21 -13.80 -5.38
N THR A 108 -7.55 -13.98 -6.65
CA THR A 108 -7.51 -15.29 -7.32
C THR A 108 -6.28 -15.52 -8.20
N ALA A 109 -5.41 -14.51 -8.30
CA ALA A 109 -4.15 -14.55 -9.05
C ALA A 109 -3.10 -13.70 -8.30
N GLY A 110 -2.72 -14.14 -7.11
CA GLY A 110 -1.77 -13.47 -6.22
C GLY A 110 -0.33 -13.86 -6.53
N LEU A 111 0.61 -12.98 -6.20
CA LEU A 111 2.05 -13.19 -6.32
C LEU A 111 2.72 -12.86 -5.00
N ALA A 112 3.41 -13.82 -4.40
CA ALA A 112 4.22 -13.68 -3.20
C ALA A 112 5.69 -13.61 -3.57
N ILE A 113 6.38 -12.53 -3.20
CA ILE A 113 7.71 -12.19 -3.74
C ILE A 113 8.73 -12.08 -2.60
N GLY A 114 9.78 -12.89 -2.64
CA GLY A 114 10.88 -12.82 -1.69
C GLY A 114 10.47 -13.04 -0.24
N GLY A 115 11.08 -12.31 0.67
CA GLY A 115 10.77 -12.31 2.10
C GLY A 115 11.85 -12.96 2.97
N ARG A 116 11.45 -13.27 4.19
CA ARG A 116 12.31 -13.88 5.22
C ARG A 116 11.63 -15.10 5.83
N THR A 117 12.29 -16.23 5.75
CA THR A 117 11.86 -17.47 6.41
C THR A 117 12.43 -17.56 7.83
N PRO A 118 11.73 -18.17 8.79
CA PRO A 118 12.30 -18.49 10.08
C PRO A 118 13.50 -19.49 9.95
N PRO A 119 14.54 -19.42 10.80
CA PRO A 119 14.70 -18.41 11.85
C PRO A 119 15.16 -17.04 11.33
N SER A 120 15.81 -16.93 10.15
CA SER A 120 16.30 -15.62 9.67
C SER A 120 16.81 -15.61 8.22
N THR A 121 16.46 -16.57 7.38
CA THR A 121 16.98 -16.67 6.01
C THR A 121 16.19 -15.78 5.06
N THR A 122 16.88 -14.89 4.37
CA THR A 122 16.29 -14.13 3.26
C THR A 122 16.17 -15.05 2.04
N THR A 123 15.04 -15.01 1.36
CA THR A 123 14.74 -15.89 0.20
C THR A 123 14.49 -15.09 -1.07
N ASP A 124 14.82 -15.72 -2.20
CA ASP A 124 14.50 -15.28 -3.56
C ASP A 124 13.21 -15.92 -4.09
N ALA A 125 12.57 -16.77 -3.31
CA ALA A 125 11.39 -17.53 -3.73
C ALA A 125 10.23 -16.63 -4.15
N THR A 126 9.58 -17.00 -5.24
CA THR A 126 8.29 -16.48 -5.68
C THR A 126 7.28 -17.61 -5.65
N GLU A 127 6.04 -17.31 -5.23
CA GLU A 127 4.91 -18.23 -5.33
C GLU A 127 3.71 -17.55 -5.97
N GLU A 128 2.95 -18.31 -6.75
CA GLU A 128 1.78 -17.90 -7.50
C GLU A 128 0.51 -18.55 -6.95
N TYR A 129 -0.51 -17.75 -6.66
CA TYR A 129 -1.81 -18.19 -6.17
C TYR A 129 -2.81 -18.32 -7.30
N ASN A 130 -3.56 -19.42 -7.35
CA ASN A 130 -4.59 -19.67 -8.37
C ASN A 130 -6.03 -19.55 -7.85
N GLY A 131 -6.22 -18.95 -6.66
CA GLY A 131 -7.52 -18.89 -5.98
C GLY A 131 -7.80 -20.05 -5.04
N SER A 132 -6.87 -21.02 -4.92
CA SER A 132 -7.03 -22.16 -4.00
C SER A 132 -5.70 -22.69 -3.45
N SER A 133 -4.62 -22.56 -4.20
CA SER A 133 -3.30 -23.07 -3.82
C SER A 133 -2.18 -22.21 -4.36
N TRP A 134 -1.02 -22.28 -3.69
CA TRP A 134 0.19 -21.63 -4.12
C TRP A 134 1.11 -22.63 -4.86
N THR A 135 1.72 -22.19 -5.93
CA THR A 135 2.72 -22.93 -6.71
C THR A 135 3.99 -22.11 -6.83
N ALA A 136 5.14 -22.77 -6.89
CA ALA A 136 6.42 -22.08 -7.09
C ALA A 136 6.48 -21.42 -8.45
N GLY A 137 6.85 -20.14 -8.46
CA GLY A 137 7.20 -19.35 -9.66
C GLY A 137 8.70 -19.21 -9.83
N GLY A 138 9.15 -18.40 -10.78
CA GLY A 138 10.57 -18.09 -11.00
C GLY A 138 11.15 -17.30 -9.82
N ALA A 139 12.38 -17.65 -9.40
CA ALA A 139 13.07 -16.97 -8.31
C ALA A 139 13.60 -15.59 -8.72
N LEU A 140 13.65 -14.63 -7.78
CA LEU A 140 14.37 -13.36 -7.92
C LEU A 140 15.86 -13.63 -8.21
N GLY A 141 16.51 -12.75 -8.94
CA GLY A 141 17.95 -12.80 -9.17
C GLY A 141 18.78 -12.70 -7.88
N THR A 142 18.22 -12.04 -6.87
CA THR A 142 18.81 -11.94 -5.53
C THR A 142 17.71 -11.98 -4.45
N GLY A 143 17.88 -12.85 -3.46
CA GLY A 143 16.94 -12.93 -2.34
C GLY A 143 16.82 -11.61 -1.57
N ARG A 144 15.60 -11.12 -1.39
CA ARG A 144 15.30 -9.84 -0.73
C ARG A 144 14.09 -9.92 0.20
N ARG A 145 14.14 -9.17 1.29
CA ARG A 145 13.02 -8.91 2.20
C ARG A 145 12.85 -7.40 2.39
N ASN A 146 11.76 -6.95 2.99
CA ASN A 146 11.45 -5.53 3.20
C ASN A 146 11.43 -4.75 1.87
N LEU A 147 11.09 -5.41 0.79
CA LEU A 147 11.01 -4.88 -0.56
C LEU A 147 9.60 -4.37 -0.84
N GLY A 148 9.46 -3.47 -1.80
CA GLY A 148 8.19 -3.11 -2.40
C GLY A 148 7.83 -4.04 -3.55
N GLY A 149 6.54 -4.18 -3.80
CA GLY A 149 6.02 -4.93 -4.95
C GLY A 149 4.68 -4.41 -5.42
N THR A 150 4.43 -4.55 -6.72
CA THR A 150 3.17 -4.18 -7.36
C THR A 150 2.98 -4.93 -8.67
N GLY A 151 1.88 -4.67 -9.39
CA GLY A 151 1.58 -5.28 -10.67
C GLY A 151 0.60 -6.45 -10.59
N THR A 152 0.75 -7.41 -11.49
CA THR A 152 -0.09 -8.62 -11.57
C THR A 152 0.75 -9.88 -11.36
N GLN A 153 0.08 -11.03 -11.25
CA GLN A 153 0.76 -12.32 -11.14
C GLN A 153 1.70 -12.59 -12.33
N THR A 154 1.33 -12.19 -13.54
CA THR A 154 2.11 -12.41 -14.77
C THR A 154 2.92 -11.20 -15.22
N ALA A 155 2.79 -10.06 -14.55
CA ALA A 155 3.55 -8.83 -14.79
C ALA A 155 3.77 -8.12 -13.45
N GLY A 156 4.61 -8.72 -12.60
CA GLY A 156 4.98 -8.23 -11.28
C GLY A 156 6.21 -7.33 -11.33
N LEU A 157 6.29 -6.39 -10.39
CA LEU A 157 7.45 -5.52 -10.19
C LEU A 157 7.90 -5.64 -8.73
N ALA A 158 9.19 -5.89 -8.51
CA ALA A 158 9.82 -5.95 -7.19
C ALA A 158 10.95 -4.92 -7.13
N PHE A 159 11.00 -4.09 -6.09
CA PHE A 159 11.98 -3.00 -6.00
C PHE A 159 12.44 -2.75 -4.56
N GLY A 160 13.69 -2.31 -4.42
CA GLY A 160 14.32 -2.10 -3.12
C GLY A 160 14.52 -3.38 -2.31
N GLY A 161 14.69 -3.23 -1.00
CA GLY A 161 14.82 -4.35 -0.06
C GLY A 161 16.01 -4.24 0.88
N ASN A 162 16.19 -5.28 1.71
CA ASN A 162 17.21 -5.31 2.75
C ASN A 162 18.64 -5.33 2.19
N GLY A 163 19.54 -4.75 2.97
CA GLY A 163 20.92 -4.47 2.56
C GLY A 163 21.00 -3.19 1.76
N PRO A 164 20.22 -2.18 2.10
CA PRO A 164 19.39 -1.34 1.22
C PRO A 164 19.88 -1.40 -0.21
N THR A 165 18.99 -1.76 -1.11
CA THR A 165 19.30 -1.88 -2.54
C THR A 165 18.39 -0.98 -3.38
N ASP A 166 18.90 -0.54 -4.49
CA ASP A 166 18.19 0.17 -5.56
C ASP A 166 17.63 -0.78 -6.63
N ALA A 167 17.91 -2.08 -6.51
CA ALA A 167 17.54 -3.08 -7.52
C ALA A 167 16.04 -3.14 -7.75
N THR A 168 15.67 -3.20 -9.03
CA THR A 168 14.32 -3.49 -9.52
C THR A 168 14.37 -4.73 -10.38
N GLU A 169 13.36 -5.58 -10.24
CA GLU A 169 13.17 -6.75 -11.10
C GLU A 169 11.73 -6.82 -11.61
N GLU A 170 11.58 -7.29 -12.84
CA GLU A 170 10.32 -7.43 -13.58
C GLU A 170 10.00 -8.90 -13.83
N TYR A 171 8.78 -9.33 -13.46
CA TYR A 171 8.28 -10.69 -13.64
C TYR A 171 7.44 -10.82 -14.90
N ASN A 172 7.68 -11.85 -15.70
CA ASN A 172 6.91 -12.11 -16.93
C ASN A 172 5.94 -13.29 -16.80
N GLY A 173 5.65 -13.75 -15.58
CA GLY A 173 4.83 -14.94 -15.33
C GLY A 173 5.64 -16.24 -15.23
N SER A 174 6.97 -16.19 -15.41
CA SER A 174 7.83 -17.38 -15.30
C SER A 174 9.24 -17.06 -14.79
N ALA A 175 9.75 -15.87 -15.05
CA ALA A 175 11.10 -15.46 -14.66
C ALA A 175 11.16 -13.97 -14.34
N TRP A 176 12.11 -13.61 -13.48
CA TRP A 176 12.45 -12.23 -13.16
C TRP A 176 13.61 -11.77 -14.03
N THR A 177 13.55 -10.54 -14.50
CA THR A 177 14.61 -9.85 -15.23
C THR A 177 14.91 -8.51 -14.57
N ALA A 178 16.17 -8.05 -14.61
CA ALA A 178 16.54 -6.76 -14.05
C ALA A 178 15.86 -5.61 -14.80
N GLY A 179 15.23 -4.70 -14.05
CA GLY A 179 14.69 -3.43 -14.53
C GLY A 179 15.60 -2.26 -14.15
N GLY A 180 15.15 -1.03 -14.42
CA GLY A 180 15.86 0.19 -14.04
C GLY A 180 15.97 0.34 -12.52
N ALA A 181 17.14 0.74 -12.02
CA ALA A 181 17.38 0.91 -10.59
C ALA A 181 16.66 2.14 -10.02
N LEU A 182 16.22 2.08 -8.75
CA LEU A 182 15.76 3.23 -7.97
C LEU A 182 16.88 4.29 -7.89
N GLY A 183 16.52 5.56 -7.86
CA GLY A 183 17.45 6.65 -7.66
C GLY A 183 18.13 6.62 -6.28
N THR A 184 17.49 5.97 -5.30
CA THR A 184 18.01 5.79 -3.94
C THR A 184 17.73 4.39 -3.43
N ALA A 185 18.79 3.71 -2.97
CA ALA A 185 18.67 2.40 -2.32
C ALA A 185 17.86 2.51 -1.02
N LYS A 186 16.79 1.73 -0.87
CA LYS A 186 15.90 1.78 0.30
C LYS A 186 15.23 0.44 0.59
N GLN A 187 14.76 0.28 1.83
CA GLN A 187 13.99 -0.87 2.33
C GLN A 187 12.78 -0.40 3.14
N PHE A 188 11.83 -1.30 3.44
CA PHE A 188 10.59 -0.99 4.17
C PHE A 188 9.72 0.07 3.48
N LEU A 189 9.83 0.15 2.18
CA LEU A 189 9.06 1.05 1.31
C LEU A 189 7.76 0.36 0.89
N ALA A 190 6.80 1.16 0.47
CA ALA A 190 5.58 0.69 -0.18
C ALA A 190 5.56 1.08 -1.66
N GLY A 191 4.59 0.57 -2.38
CA GLY A 191 4.34 0.94 -3.76
C GLY A 191 2.92 0.71 -4.20
N ALA A 192 2.60 1.25 -5.38
CA ALA A 192 1.32 1.10 -6.06
C ALA A 192 1.53 1.14 -7.58
N GLY A 193 0.57 0.61 -8.34
CA GLY A 193 0.60 0.67 -9.79
C GLY A 193 0.74 -0.68 -10.49
N THR A 194 1.32 -0.64 -11.67
CA THR A 194 1.58 -1.79 -12.54
C THR A 194 3.09 -2.01 -12.74
N GLN A 195 3.47 -3.06 -13.45
CA GLN A 195 4.88 -3.30 -13.80
C GLN A 195 5.50 -2.15 -14.60
N THR A 196 4.73 -1.53 -15.50
CA THR A 196 5.21 -0.48 -16.41
C THR A 196 4.82 0.95 -15.98
N SER A 197 4.10 1.11 -14.88
CA SER A 197 3.67 2.40 -14.35
C SER A 197 3.45 2.26 -12.85
N ALA A 198 4.51 2.44 -12.07
CA ALA A 198 4.52 2.25 -10.63
C ALA A 198 5.02 3.48 -9.88
N ILE A 199 4.64 3.57 -8.62
CA ILE A 199 5.21 4.54 -7.67
C ILE A 199 5.74 3.79 -6.45
N ALA A 200 6.96 4.13 -6.03
CA ALA A 200 7.59 3.68 -4.79
C ALA A 200 7.69 4.85 -3.82
N PHE A 201 7.32 4.66 -2.55
CA PHE A 201 7.30 5.77 -1.60
C PHE A 201 7.64 5.33 -0.17
N GLY A 202 8.15 6.29 0.60
CA GLY A 202 8.61 6.07 1.98
C GLY A 202 9.82 5.15 2.05
N GLY A 203 9.99 4.53 3.21
CA GLY A 203 11.06 3.57 3.44
C GLY A 203 12.19 4.11 4.32
N GLN A 204 13.24 3.32 4.43
CA GLN A 204 14.39 3.56 5.28
C GLN A 204 15.69 3.40 4.50
N VAL A 205 16.61 4.19 4.79
CA VAL A 205 18.05 4.39 4.88
C VAL A 205 18.52 5.56 4.00
N PRO A 206 18.44 6.75 4.60
CA PRO A 206 17.75 7.15 5.82
C PRO A 206 16.22 7.09 5.67
N SER A 207 15.46 7.17 6.78
CA SER A 207 13.99 7.29 6.69
C SER A 207 13.62 8.46 5.78
N THR A 208 12.75 8.23 4.81
CA THR A 208 12.48 9.18 3.74
C THR A 208 10.99 9.41 3.50
N SER A 209 10.66 10.60 3.06
CA SER A 209 9.36 10.97 2.49
C SER A 209 9.38 10.97 0.95
N ALA A 210 10.52 10.68 0.33
CA ALA A 210 10.65 10.69 -1.12
C ALA A 210 9.79 9.60 -1.77
N SER A 211 9.23 9.92 -2.94
CA SER A 211 8.68 8.94 -3.86
C SER A 211 9.42 8.95 -5.19
N GLU A 212 9.33 7.85 -5.90
CA GLU A 212 9.91 7.67 -7.23
C GLU A 212 8.89 6.98 -8.13
N GLU A 213 8.82 7.39 -9.39
CA GLU A 213 7.89 6.90 -10.40
C GLU A 213 8.61 6.07 -11.45
N TYR A 214 8.07 4.89 -11.78
CA TYR A 214 8.59 3.98 -12.78
C TYR A 214 7.78 4.06 -14.08
N ASP A 215 8.48 4.18 -15.20
CA ASP A 215 7.88 4.26 -16.53
C ASP A 215 7.95 2.94 -17.34
N GLY A 216 8.37 1.84 -16.69
CA GLY A 216 8.63 0.55 -17.33
C GLY A 216 10.08 0.36 -17.77
N SER A 217 10.96 1.34 -17.51
CA SER A 217 12.39 1.26 -17.85
C SER A 217 13.27 1.96 -16.82
N SER A 218 12.80 3.04 -16.22
CA SER A 218 13.58 3.87 -15.29
C SER A 218 12.71 4.48 -14.20
N TRP A 219 13.33 4.80 -13.05
CA TRP A 219 12.72 5.53 -11.96
C TRP A 219 13.09 7.02 -12.04
N THR A 220 12.12 7.87 -11.84
CA THR A 220 12.28 9.34 -11.73
C THR A 220 11.70 9.83 -10.43
N ALA A 221 12.23 10.95 -9.89
CA ALA A 221 11.72 11.53 -8.65
C ALA A 221 10.26 11.97 -8.82
N GLY A 222 9.39 11.52 -7.90
CA GLY A 222 8.01 11.95 -7.76
C GLY A 222 7.84 13.00 -6.65
N GLY A 223 6.58 13.28 -6.28
CA GLY A 223 6.24 14.18 -5.18
C GLY A 223 6.74 13.68 -3.83
N ILE A 224 6.92 14.58 -2.88
CA ILE A 224 7.40 14.27 -1.52
C ILE A 224 6.20 14.11 -0.58
N MET A 225 6.14 13.00 0.18
CA MET A 225 5.14 12.77 1.22
C MET A 225 5.28 13.82 2.34
N ASN A 226 4.18 14.18 2.98
CA ASN A 226 4.18 15.11 4.11
C ASN A 226 4.84 14.51 5.36
N THR A 227 4.79 13.18 5.50
CA THR A 227 5.32 12.46 6.67
C THR A 227 6.36 11.43 6.26
N THR A 228 7.59 11.58 6.77
CA THR A 228 8.64 10.56 6.64
C THR A 228 8.25 9.30 7.42
N ARG A 229 8.16 8.14 6.76
CA ARG A 229 7.77 6.87 7.39
C ARG A 229 8.22 5.64 6.61
N GLN A 230 8.33 4.54 7.34
CA GLN A 230 8.70 3.21 6.85
C GLN A 230 7.67 2.17 7.31
N GLU A 231 7.74 0.94 6.83
CA GLU A 231 6.81 -0.15 7.17
C GLU A 231 5.33 0.27 6.97
N LEU A 232 5.09 1.14 6.02
CA LEU A 232 3.77 1.62 5.61
C LEU A 232 3.20 0.68 4.53
N ALA A 233 1.91 0.81 4.26
CA ALA A 233 1.27 0.14 3.14
C ALA A 233 0.86 1.12 2.06
N GLY A 234 0.59 0.58 0.88
CA GLY A 234 0.12 1.34 -0.28
C GLY A 234 -0.99 0.63 -1.02
N ALA A 235 -1.75 1.42 -1.79
CA ALA A 235 -2.78 0.97 -2.72
C ALA A 235 -2.90 1.96 -3.88
N GLY A 236 -3.61 1.57 -4.94
CA GLY A 236 -3.89 2.44 -6.09
C GLY A 236 -2.98 2.23 -7.29
N ILE A 237 -2.80 3.30 -8.07
CA ILE A 237 -1.98 3.33 -9.28
C ILE A 237 -0.94 4.46 -9.18
N GLN A 238 0.01 4.50 -10.12
CA GLN A 238 1.09 5.50 -10.13
C GLN A 238 0.60 6.94 -9.97
N THR A 239 -0.43 7.33 -10.71
CA THR A 239 -0.96 8.71 -10.72
C THR A 239 -2.07 8.96 -9.70
N SER A 240 -2.45 7.95 -8.91
CA SER A 240 -3.48 8.03 -7.87
C SER A 240 -3.21 6.95 -6.83
N ALA A 241 -2.27 7.22 -5.91
CA ALA A 241 -1.82 6.27 -4.90
C ALA A 241 -2.26 6.69 -3.49
N LEU A 242 -2.39 5.70 -2.63
CA LEU A 242 -2.72 5.85 -1.22
C LEU A 242 -1.57 5.28 -0.38
N ALA A 243 -1.07 6.06 0.57
CA ALA A 243 -0.07 5.64 1.55
C ALA A 243 -0.67 5.72 2.95
N PHE A 244 -0.63 4.65 3.74
CA PHE A 244 -1.26 4.64 5.05
C PHE A 244 -0.50 3.83 6.09
N GLY A 245 -0.67 4.23 7.36
CA GLY A 245 0.02 3.63 8.49
C GLY A 245 1.53 3.79 8.43
N GLY A 246 2.24 2.87 9.07
CA GLY A 246 3.69 2.83 9.11
C GLY A 246 4.29 3.33 10.43
N TYR A 247 5.59 3.56 10.41
CA TYR A 247 6.39 3.98 11.54
C TYR A 247 7.25 5.20 11.18
N SER A 248 7.20 6.21 12.04
CA SER A 248 8.06 7.38 12.02
C SER A 248 8.92 7.39 13.30
N THR A 249 8.53 8.14 14.32
CA THR A 249 9.04 8.02 15.69
C THR A 249 8.19 7.07 16.55
N ALA A 250 6.98 6.79 16.08
CA ALA A 250 6.01 5.83 16.62
C ALA A 250 5.16 5.27 15.47
N ASN A 251 4.33 4.25 15.76
CA ASN A 251 3.29 3.83 14.83
C ASN A 251 2.36 5.00 14.53
N THR A 252 1.90 5.12 13.29
CA THR A 252 1.06 6.24 12.86
C THR A 252 -0.25 5.79 12.24
N THR A 253 -1.27 6.65 12.35
CA THR A 253 -2.56 6.52 11.65
C THR A 253 -2.58 7.28 10.34
N ALA A 254 -1.52 8.02 9.99
CA ALA A 254 -1.48 8.93 8.86
C ALA A 254 -1.81 8.23 7.54
N THR A 255 -2.66 8.87 6.76
CA THR A 255 -2.95 8.51 5.36
C THR A 255 -2.65 9.72 4.48
N GLU A 256 -2.05 9.47 3.34
CA GLU A 256 -1.77 10.48 2.32
C GLU A 256 -2.18 9.95 0.95
N GLU A 257 -2.73 10.83 0.12
CA GLU A 257 -3.15 10.58 -1.24
C GLU A 257 -2.22 11.28 -2.24
N TYR A 258 -1.85 10.58 -3.29
CA TYR A 258 -1.05 11.07 -4.40
C TYR A 258 -1.93 11.38 -5.60
N ASP A 259 -1.75 12.56 -6.20
CA ASP A 259 -2.52 13.03 -7.37
C ASP A 259 -1.75 12.92 -8.71
N GLY A 260 -0.60 12.23 -8.71
CA GLY A 260 0.32 12.16 -9.83
C GLY A 260 1.41 13.23 -9.82
N SER A 261 1.43 14.09 -8.79
CA SER A 261 2.44 15.16 -8.62
C SER A 261 2.72 15.45 -7.15
N ASN A 262 1.69 15.47 -6.30
CA ASN A 262 1.78 15.88 -4.91
C ASN A 262 1.09 14.87 -3.99
N TRP A 263 1.60 14.78 -2.76
CA TRP A 263 0.98 14.06 -1.67
C TRP A 263 0.19 15.02 -0.78
N THR A 264 -1.05 14.67 -0.47
CA THR A 264 -1.94 15.42 0.42
C THR A 264 -2.42 14.54 1.56
N ASN A 265 -2.55 15.12 2.77
CA ASN A 265 -3.09 14.37 3.91
C ASN A 265 -4.57 14.05 3.68
N SER A 266 -4.96 12.82 4.06
CA SER A 266 -6.32 12.31 3.97
C SER A 266 -6.80 11.79 5.32
N GLY A 267 -7.97 11.12 5.35
CA GLY A 267 -8.55 10.55 6.56
C GLY A 267 -7.65 9.49 7.20
N THR A 268 -7.52 9.53 8.53
CA THR A 268 -6.59 8.67 9.26
C THR A 268 -7.18 7.31 9.60
N LEU A 269 -6.34 6.28 9.67
CA LEU A 269 -6.71 4.99 10.26
C LEU A 269 -7.21 5.18 11.70
N ALA A 270 -8.14 4.33 12.14
CA ALA A 270 -8.60 4.32 13.53
C ALA A 270 -7.49 3.85 14.48
N THR A 271 -6.60 2.96 14.02
CA THR A 271 -5.53 2.38 14.84
C THR A 271 -4.16 2.57 14.22
N ALA A 272 -3.26 3.21 14.96
CA ALA A 272 -1.86 3.38 14.55
C ALA A 272 -1.14 2.03 14.49
N ARG A 273 -0.58 1.67 13.34
CA ARG A 273 0.08 0.39 13.10
C ARG A 273 1.11 0.45 11.98
N ARG A 274 2.11 -0.42 12.06
CA ARG A 274 3.16 -0.62 11.06
C ARG A 274 3.20 -2.06 10.57
N GLY A 275 3.94 -2.33 9.50
CA GLY A 275 4.05 -3.67 8.92
C GLY A 275 2.68 -4.24 8.54
N LEU A 276 1.77 -3.35 8.16
CA LEU A 276 0.43 -3.65 7.68
C LEU A 276 0.49 -3.91 6.17
N SER A 277 -0.58 -4.47 5.65
CA SER A 277 -0.76 -4.71 4.22
C SER A 277 -1.90 -3.86 3.68
N GLY A 278 -1.91 -3.65 2.37
CA GLY A 278 -2.91 -2.87 1.67
C GLY A 278 -3.38 -3.50 0.39
N ALA A 279 -4.58 -3.10 -0.04
CA ALA A 279 -5.18 -3.43 -1.33
C ALA A 279 -6.14 -2.31 -1.76
N GLY A 280 -6.58 -2.33 -3.03
CA GLY A 280 -7.61 -1.42 -3.53
C GLY A 280 -7.08 -0.20 -4.27
N THR A 281 -7.85 0.89 -4.20
CA THR A 281 -7.59 2.18 -4.88
C THR A 281 -7.58 3.32 -3.86
N THR A 282 -7.31 4.56 -4.31
CA THR A 282 -7.38 5.76 -3.45
C THR A 282 -8.77 5.98 -2.84
N SER A 283 -9.83 5.73 -3.60
CA SER A 283 -11.22 5.91 -3.14
C SER A 283 -11.86 4.65 -2.54
N ALA A 284 -11.19 3.51 -2.61
CA ALA A 284 -11.64 2.22 -2.12
C ALA A 284 -10.42 1.42 -1.63
N GLY A 285 -9.76 1.96 -0.60
CA GLY A 285 -8.60 1.36 0.05
C GLY A 285 -9.00 0.31 1.06
N LEU A 286 -8.13 -0.67 1.30
CA LEU A 286 -8.25 -1.66 2.35
C LEU A 286 -6.92 -1.75 3.10
N ALA A 287 -6.96 -1.50 4.40
CA ALA A 287 -5.82 -1.65 5.31
C ALA A 287 -6.08 -2.83 6.24
N PHE A 288 -5.17 -3.79 6.28
CA PHE A 288 -5.35 -4.99 7.10
C PHE A 288 -4.03 -5.47 7.71
N THR A 289 -4.11 -6.31 8.74
CA THR A 289 -2.96 -6.81 9.50
C THR A 289 -2.18 -5.69 10.21
N GLY A 290 -0.94 -5.95 10.57
CA GLY A 290 0.01 -4.99 11.12
C GLY A 290 0.34 -5.21 12.57
N TYR A 291 1.24 -4.37 13.09
CA TYR A 291 1.74 -4.41 14.45
C TYR A 291 1.43 -3.10 15.18
N THR A 292 0.76 -3.21 16.32
CA THR A 292 0.48 -2.10 17.26
C THR A 292 1.45 -2.19 18.45
N THR A 293 1.09 -2.89 19.50
CA THR A 293 1.92 -3.45 20.57
C THR A 293 1.97 -4.98 20.46
N SER A 294 1.14 -5.55 19.59
CA SER A 294 1.04 -6.96 19.22
C SER A 294 0.57 -7.06 17.76
N ASN A 295 0.58 -8.26 17.20
CA ASN A 295 -0.01 -8.52 15.90
C ASN A 295 -1.49 -8.15 15.88
N SER A 296 -1.96 -7.59 14.79
CA SER A 296 -3.33 -7.11 14.60
C SER A 296 -4.09 -7.96 13.58
N ALA A 297 -5.37 -8.21 13.86
CA ALA A 297 -6.33 -8.77 12.91
C ALA A 297 -7.24 -7.69 12.31
N ALA A 298 -7.08 -6.43 12.69
CA ALA A 298 -7.95 -5.34 12.28
C ALA A 298 -7.91 -5.11 10.78
N THR A 299 -9.09 -4.88 10.22
CA THR A 299 -9.30 -4.42 8.84
C THR A 299 -10.01 -3.07 8.88
N GLU A 300 -9.59 -2.15 8.02
CA GLU A 300 -10.21 -0.83 7.82
C GLU A 300 -10.38 -0.58 6.32
N GLU A 301 -11.54 0.04 5.95
CA GLU A 301 -11.98 0.30 4.57
C GLU A 301 -12.17 1.79 4.33
#